data_66ea5e670464c3b0740c931ac0510dc2
#
_entry.id   66ea5e670464c3b0740c931ac0510dc2
#
_cell.length_a   1.000
_cell.length_b   1.000
_cell.length_c   1.000
_cell.angle_alpha   90.00
_cell.angle_beta   90.00
_cell.angle_gamma   90.00
#
_symmetry.space_group_name_H-M   'P 1'
#
loop_
_entity.id
_entity.type
_entity.pdbx_description
1 polymer ?
#
loop_
_entity_poly.entity_id
_entity_poly.type
_entity_poly.pdbx_seq_one_letter_code
_entity_poly.pdbx_strand_id
1 'polypeptide(L)'
;MTEPGADVRAHARELASESIARGDVTGWFEQLYAESERDGFPISWVDLAPNPYLVEWLAALREPPRGRAIVVGCGYGDDAELLAGLGLDVVAFDISPTAVARCRARFPESQAAYVVADVLAPPADWTAAFDFVFEAYTVQVLPGDARAACARSVAGLVAPGGKLLAVARSRRPQDPEGLMPWPLTRAELDEFRAPGLALTALRELVEPGDPPVPRFVAEFARR
;
A
#
# COMPACT_ATOMS: atom_id res chain seq x y z
N MET A 1 2.02 -5.16 31.76
CA MET A 1 3.05 -5.33 30.73
C MET A 1 2.35 -5.14 29.41
N THR A 2 2.60 -4.03 28.74
CA THR A 2 2.05 -3.73 27.40
C THR A 2 2.71 -4.67 26.39
N GLU A 3 1.94 -5.28 25.48
CA GLU A 3 2.52 -6.11 24.42
C GLU A 3 3.46 -5.26 23.55
N PRO A 4 4.63 -5.77 23.14
CA PRO A 4 5.59 -5.01 22.33
C PRO A 4 4.99 -4.43 21.05
N GLY A 5 4.02 -5.10 20.44
CA GLY A 5 3.34 -4.63 19.23
C GLY A 5 2.35 -3.49 19.43
N ALA A 6 1.82 -3.29 20.64
CA ALA A 6 0.92 -2.19 20.96
C ALA A 6 1.68 -0.85 21.04
N ASP A 7 2.89 -0.88 21.56
CA ASP A 7 3.77 0.28 21.72
C ASP A 7 4.26 0.82 20.37
N VAL A 8 4.61 -0.08 19.45
CA VAL A 8 5.06 0.26 18.09
C VAL A 8 3.97 0.99 17.29
N ARG A 9 2.73 0.50 17.39
CA ARG A 9 1.60 1.16 16.71
C ARG A 9 1.23 2.50 17.35
N ALA A 10 1.41 2.63 18.67
CA ALA A 10 1.15 3.88 19.36
C ALA A 10 2.11 4.98 18.91
N HIS A 11 3.41 4.70 18.78
CA HIS A 11 4.41 5.62 18.29
C HIS A 11 4.11 6.10 16.86
N ALA A 12 3.80 5.19 15.94
CA ALA A 12 3.42 5.56 14.57
C ALA A 12 2.18 6.47 14.53
N ARG A 13 1.20 6.26 15.42
CA ARG A 13 0.01 7.12 15.54
C ARG A 13 0.33 8.50 16.09
N GLU A 14 1.25 8.60 17.03
CA GLU A 14 1.70 9.86 17.60
C GLU A 14 2.38 10.71 16.52
N LEU A 15 3.36 10.15 15.80
CA LEU A 15 4.03 10.80 14.68
C LEU A 15 3.03 11.24 13.60
N ALA A 16 2.09 10.37 13.22
CA ALA A 16 1.05 10.69 12.25
C ALA A 16 0.16 11.83 12.73
N SER A 17 -0.30 11.79 13.98
CA SER A 17 -1.16 12.82 14.56
C SER A 17 -0.50 14.19 14.57
N GLU A 18 0.77 14.25 14.98
CA GLU A 18 1.54 15.50 15.00
C GLU A 18 1.79 16.05 13.59
N SER A 19 2.14 15.19 12.64
CA SER A 19 2.39 15.56 11.25
C SER A 19 1.12 16.10 10.59
N ILE A 20 0.00 15.39 10.73
CA ILE A 20 -1.30 15.78 10.20
C ILE A 20 -1.77 17.11 10.83
N ALA A 21 -1.56 17.31 12.12
CA ALA A 21 -1.92 18.57 12.80
C ALA A 21 -1.16 19.78 12.24
N ARG A 22 0.04 19.58 11.69
CA ARG A 22 0.82 20.60 10.98
C ARG A 22 0.46 20.75 9.49
N GLY A 23 -0.52 19.99 9.00
CA GLY A 23 -0.95 19.96 7.58
C GLY A 23 -0.09 19.08 6.67
N ASP A 24 0.84 18.31 7.23
CA ASP A 24 1.67 17.36 6.50
C ASP A 24 1.12 15.94 6.72
N VAL A 25 0.43 15.41 5.72
CA VAL A 25 -0.24 14.11 5.83
C VAL A 25 0.69 12.92 5.57
N THR A 26 1.92 13.16 5.10
CA THR A 26 2.86 12.10 4.67
C THR A 26 4.24 12.16 5.32
N GLY A 27 4.67 13.27 5.89
CA GLY A 27 6.03 13.46 6.41
C GLY A 27 6.41 12.53 7.58
N TRP A 28 5.42 12.03 8.32
CA TRP A 28 5.64 11.11 9.42
C TRP A 28 6.18 9.73 8.98
N PHE A 29 5.96 9.33 7.72
CA PHE A 29 6.52 8.09 7.19
C PHE A 29 8.05 8.13 7.17
N GLU A 30 8.62 9.21 6.60
CA GLU A 30 10.08 9.35 6.59
C GLU A 30 10.65 9.40 8.01
N GLN A 31 10.00 10.13 8.91
CA GLN A 31 10.44 10.18 10.30
C GLN A 31 10.48 8.79 10.94
N LEU A 32 9.42 7.98 10.77
CA LEU A 32 9.35 6.63 11.33
C LEU A 32 10.42 5.70 10.75
N TYR A 33 10.62 5.73 9.42
CA TYR A 33 11.65 4.92 8.77
C TYR A 33 13.07 5.35 9.19
N ALA A 34 13.33 6.65 9.30
CA ALA A 34 14.62 7.16 9.75
C ALA A 34 14.92 6.80 11.22
N GLU A 35 13.93 6.84 12.10
CA GLU A 35 14.04 6.38 13.48
C GLU A 35 14.32 4.87 13.55
N SER A 36 13.63 4.09 12.72
CA SER A 36 13.87 2.65 12.62
C SER A 36 15.30 2.32 12.21
N GLU A 37 15.84 2.99 11.20
CA GLU A 37 17.22 2.77 10.74
C GLU A 37 18.26 3.21 11.77
N ARG A 38 18.03 4.33 12.48
CA ARG A 38 18.95 4.87 13.47
C ARG A 38 18.97 4.08 14.77
N ASP A 39 17.79 3.73 15.28
CA ASP A 39 17.60 3.26 16.64
C ASP A 39 17.16 1.77 16.70
N GLY A 40 16.94 1.13 15.54
CA GLY A 40 16.44 -0.24 15.45
C GLY A 40 14.98 -0.38 15.90
N PHE A 41 14.20 0.72 15.87
CA PHE A 41 12.81 0.71 16.25
C PHE A 41 11.98 -0.12 15.24
N PRO A 42 11.18 -1.10 15.67
CA PRO A 42 10.43 -1.93 14.74
C PRO A 42 9.29 -1.15 14.09
N ILE A 43 9.03 -1.44 12.82
CA ILE A 43 7.89 -0.88 12.07
C ILE A 43 6.80 -1.93 11.98
N SER A 44 5.60 -1.60 12.45
CA SER A 44 4.51 -2.56 12.68
C SER A 44 3.91 -3.21 11.42
N TRP A 45 4.28 -2.75 10.23
CA TRP A 45 3.80 -3.31 8.95
C TRP A 45 4.92 -3.92 8.10
N VAL A 46 6.14 -4.00 8.65
CA VAL A 46 7.30 -4.59 7.95
C VAL A 46 7.44 -6.04 8.40
N ASP A 47 6.96 -6.96 7.56
CA ASP A 47 6.99 -8.40 7.82
C ASP A 47 8.22 -9.09 7.18
N LEU A 48 9.02 -8.36 6.37
CA LEU A 48 10.15 -8.87 5.59
C LEU A 48 9.77 -10.08 4.71
N ALA A 49 8.56 -10.07 4.21
CA ALA A 49 7.98 -11.08 3.34
C ALA A 49 6.91 -10.43 2.43
N PRO A 50 6.66 -10.98 1.24
CA PRO A 50 5.59 -10.52 0.38
C PRO A 50 4.22 -10.61 1.06
N ASN A 51 3.33 -9.68 0.73
CA ASN A 51 1.97 -9.65 1.22
C ASN A 51 1.24 -10.97 0.89
N PRO A 52 0.67 -11.68 1.88
CA PRO A 52 0.07 -12.99 1.67
C PRO A 52 -1.10 -12.96 0.69
N TYR A 53 -1.84 -11.86 0.61
CA TYR A 53 -2.96 -11.71 -0.33
C TYR A 53 -2.50 -11.51 -1.77
N LEU A 54 -1.33 -10.86 -1.98
CA LEU A 54 -0.69 -10.79 -3.29
C LEU A 54 -0.24 -12.19 -3.73
N VAL A 55 0.44 -12.93 -2.84
CA VAL A 55 0.90 -14.31 -3.11
C VAL A 55 -0.29 -15.20 -3.46
N GLU A 56 -1.36 -15.16 -2.67
CA GLU A 56 -2.56 -15.96 -2.89
C GLU A 56 -3.27 -15.59 -4.20
N TRP A 57 -3.37 -14.29 -4.50
CA TRP A 57 -3.97 -13.80 -5.74
C TRP A 57 -3.17 -14.27 -6.96
N LEU A 58 -1.85 -14.14 -6.94
CA LEU A 58 -0.96 -14.61 -8.01
C LEU A 58 -1.09 -16.13 -8.22
N ALA A 59 -1.14 -16.90 -7.14
CA ALA A 59 -1.29 -18.36 -7.20
C ALA A 59 -2.64 -18.82 -7.78
N ALA A 60 -3.69 -18.00 -7.67
CA ALA A 60 -5.01 -18.28 -8.21
C ALA A 60 -5.15 -17.97 -9.71
N LEU A 61 -4.21 -17.24 -10.30
CA LEU A 61 -4.22 -16.90 -11.72
C LEU A 61 -3.79 -18.08 -12.57
N ARG A 62 -4.42 -18.24 -13.74
CA ARG A 62 -3.97 -19.21 -14.74
C ARG A 62 -2.63 -18.84 -15.37
N GLU A 63 -2.42 -17.56 -15.56
CA GLU A 63 -1.18 -16.98 -16.08
C GLU A 63 -0.80 -15.79 -15.18
N PRO A 64 0.48 -15.64 -14.80
CA PRO A 64 0.93 -14.47 -14.05
C PRO A 64 0.73 -13.18 -14.87
N PRO A 65 0.55 -12.03 -14.23
CA PRO A 65 0.53 -10.76 -14.91
C PRO A 65 1.84 -10.56 -15.68
N ARG A 66 1.78 -9.79 -16.75
CA ARG A 66 2.93 -9.46 -17.60
C ARG A 66 2.98 -7.96 -17.85
N GLY A 67 4.07 -7.47 -18.39
CA GLY A 67 4.26 -6.07 -18.71
C GLY A 67 4.76 -5.27 -17.52
N ARG A 68 4.30 -4.02 -17.41
CA ARG A 68 4.75 -3.09 -16.38
C ARG A 68 3.90 -3.19 -15.13
N ALA A 69 4.56 -3.27 -13.98
CA ALA A 69 3.88 -3.26 -12.68
C ALA A 69 4.35 -2.08 -11.83
N ILE A 70 3.47 -1.61 -10.93
CA ILE A 70 3.85 -0.65 -9.92
C ILE A 70 3.37 -1.10 -8.53
N VAL A 71 4.26 -0.96 -7.54
CA VAL A 71 3.96 -1.20 -6.12
C VAL A 71 3.91 0.14 -5.40
N VAL A 72 2.74 0.44 -4.85
CA VAL A 72 2.44 1.72 -4.17
C VAL A 72 2.79 1.60 -2.69
N GLY A 73 3.61 2.54 -2.16
CA GLY A 73 4.04 2.50 -0.77
C GLY A 73 4.82 1.22 -0.48
N CYS A 74 5.90 0.98 -1.24
CA CYS A 74 6.58 -0.31 -1.29
C CYS A 74 7.29 -0.73 0.02
N GLY A 75 7.41 0.17 0.99
CA GLY A 75 8.09 -0.10 2.25
C GLY A 75 9.51 -0.63 2.03
N TYR A 76 9.78 -1.85 2.47
CA TYR A 76 11.09 -2.51 2.31
C TYR A 76 11.22 -3.43 1.10
N GLY A 77 10.25 -3.41 0.16
CA GLY A 77 10.40 -3.91 -1.20
C GLY A 77 10.03 -5.36 -1.45
N ASP A 78 9.57 -6.12 -0.46
CA ASP A 78 9.34 -7.56 -0.59
C ASP A 78 8.29 -7.91 -1.68
N ASP A 79 7.22 -7.11 -1.81
CA ASP A 79 6.21 -7.28 -2.87
C ASP A 79 6.77 -6.97 -4.26
N ALA A 80 7.64 -5.95 -4.35
CA ALA A 80 8.29 -5.58 -5.60
C ALA A 80 9.22 -6.68 -6.10
N GLU A 81 9.98 -7.28 -5.20
CA GLU A 81 10.87 -8.41 -5.54
C GLU A 81 10.10 -9.65 -5.98
N LEU A 82 8.95 -9.92 -5.33
CA LEU A 82 8.09 -11.01 -5.79
C LEU A 82 7.63 -10.79 -7.24
N LEU A 83 7.18 -9.59 -7.58
CA LEU A 83 6.71 -9.27 -8.93
C LEU A 83 7.86 -9.26 -9.95
N ALA A 84 9.01 -8.70 -9.60
CA ALA A 84 10.20 -8.71 -10.45
C ALA A 84 10.69 -10.12 -10.71
N GLY A 85 10.67 -11.00 -9.70
CA GLY A 85 10.99 -12.43 -9.81
C GLY A 85 10.06 -13.21 -10.75
N LEU A 86 8.85 -12.70 -11.02
CA LEU A 86 7.92 -13.22 -12.01
C LEU A 86 8.16 -12.67 -13.43
N GLY A 87 9.14 -11.77 -13.60
CA GLY A 87 9.52 -11.19 -14.89
C GLY A 87 8.73 -9.95 -15.30
N LEU A 88 8.06 -9.26 -14.37
CA LEU A 88 7.45 -7.96 -14.66
C LEU A 88 8.52 -6.85 -14.66
N ASP A 89 8.30 -5.79 -15.45
CA ASP A 89 9.01 -4.52 -15.37
C ASP A 89 8.43 -3.71 -14.20
N VAL A 90 9.08 -3.75 -13.04
CA VAL A 90 8.53 -3.24 -11.78
C VAL A 90 9.08 -1.87 -11.44
N VAL A 91 8.20 -0.92 -11.22
CA VAL A 91 8.46 0.31 -10.48
C VAL A 91 7.90 0.13 -9.07
N ALA A 92 8.70 0.41 -8.05
CA ALA A 92 8.25 0.37 -6.66
C ALA A 92 8.61 1.71 -6.00
N PHE A 93 7.64 2.37 -5.40
CA PHE A 93 7.88 3.67 -4.82
C PHE A 93 7.36 3.78 -3.39
N ASP A 94 8.04 4.62 -2.64
CA ASP A 94 7.61 5.06 -1.31
C ASP A 94 7.86 6.56 -1.18
N ILE A 95 7.11 7.23 -0.30
CA ILE A 95 7.35 8.64 0.02
C ILE A 95 8.65 8.82 0.82
N SER A 96 9.08 7.78 1.54
CA SER A 96 10.27 7.80 2.39
C SER A 96 11.54 7.51 1.60
N PRO A 97 12.49 8.47 1.50
CA PRO A 97 13.82 8.20 0.98
C PRO A 97 14.56 7.09 1.73
N THR A 98 14.36 6.99 3.05
CA THR A 98 14.97 5.98 3.90
C THR A 98 14.44 4.57 3.53
N ALA A 99 13.14 4.40 3.34
CA ALA A 99 12.56 3.12 2.89
C ALA A 99 13.13 2.71 1.52
N VAL A 100 13.17 3.63 0.56
CA VAL A 100 13.73 3.39 -0.78
C VAL A 100 15.21 3.03 -0.73
N ALA A 101 16.01 3.73 0.09
CA ALA A 101 17.42 3.40 0.29
C ALA A 101 17.59 1.99 0.89
N ARG A 102 16.70 1.62 1.82
CA ARG A 102 16.70 0.28 2.42
C ARG A 102 16.38 -0.80 1.39
N CYS A 103 15.41 -0.58 0.49
CA CYS A 103 15.14 -1.52 -0.61
C CYS A 103 16.39 -1.78 -1.46
N ARG A 104 17.06 -0.71 -1.90
CA ARG A 104 18.29 -0.81 -2.70
C ARG A 104 19.43 -1.53 -1.98
N ALA A 105 19.53 -1.32 -0.65
CA ALA A 105 20.55 -2.00 0.16
C ALA A 105 20.22 -3.48 0.39
N ARG A 106 18.94 -3.83 0.54
CA ARG A 106 18.49 -5.23 0.70
C ARG A 106 18.61 -6.03 -0.60
N PHE A 107 18.36 -5.38 -1.73
CA PHE A 107 18.25 -6.02 -3.04
C PHE A 107 19.16 -5.35 -4.09
N PRO A 108 20.50 -5.43 -3.91
CA PRO A 108 21.44 -4.71 -4.78
C PRO A 108 21.43 -5.19 -6.24
N GLU A 109 20.96 -6.42 -6.48
CA GLU A 109 20.86 -7.02 -7.83
C GLU A 109 19.42 -6.99 -8.38
N SER A 110 18.52 -6.26 -7.72
CA SER A 110 17.11 -6.19 -8.11
C SER A 110 16.93 -5.61 -9.51
N GLN A 111 15.98 -6.18 -10.24
CA GLN A 111 15.49 -5.61 -11.52
C GLN A 111 14.36 -4.59 -11.30
N ALA A 112 13.84 -4.44 -10.08
CA ALA A 112 12.83 -3.43 -9.76
C ALA A 112 13.46 -2.03 -9.65
N ALA A 113 12.79 -1.04 -10.23
CA ALA A 113 13.18 0.37 -10.09
C ALA A 113 12.58 0.96 -8.81
N TYR A 114 13.40 1.16 -7.79
CA TYR A 114 12.98 1.81 -6.53
C TYR A 114 13.08 3.32 -6.62
N VAL A 115 11.96 4.03 -6.40
CA VAL A 115 11.81 5.48 -6.62
C VAL A 115 11.21 6.16 -5.40
N VAL A 116 11.71 7.33 -5.03
CA VAL A 116 11.05 8.20 -4.05
C VAL A 116 9.98 9.00 -4.78
N ALA A 117 8.71 8.82 -4.41
CA ALA A 117 7.61 9.55 -5.02
C ALA A 117 6.42 9.68 -4.05
N ASP A 118 5.61 10.72 -4.27
CA ASP A 118 4.37 10.96 -3.53
C ASP A 118 3.18 10.39 -4.31
N VAL A 119 2.42 9.49 -3.68
CA VAL A 119 1.20 8.92 -4.26
C VAL A 119 0.12 9.99 -4.52
N LEU A 120 0.15 11.10 -3.79
CA LEU A 120 -0.79 12.22 -3.99
C LEU A 120 -0.41 13.12 -5.18
N ALA A 121 0.85 13.04 -5.65
CA ALA A 121 1.37 13.79 -6.79
C ALA A 121 2.35 12.93 -7.60
N PRO A 122 1.89 11.78 -8.18
CA PRO A 122 2.77 10.88 -8.90
C PRO A 122 3.32 11.55 -10.18
N PRO A 123 4.48 11.09 -10.68
CA PRO A 123 5.00 11.53 -11.98
C PRO A 123 3.96 11.41 -13.09
N ALA A 124 3.88 12.42 -13.95
CA ALA A 124 2.83 12.51 -14.97
C ALA A 124 2.88 11.36 -16.00
N ASP A 125 4.07 10.84 -16.29
CA ASP A 125 4.31 9.70 -17.17
C ASP A 125 3.86 8.34 -16.60
N TRP A 126 3.46 8.31 -15.33
CA TRP A 126 2.86 7.12 -14.69
C TRP A 126 1.35 7.02 -14.94
N THR A 127 0.73 8.06 -15.43
CA THR A 127 -0.72 8.06 -15.71
C THR A 127 -1.08 7.00 -16.75
N ALA A 128 -1.94 6.05 -16.37
CA ALA A 128 -2.40 4.95 -17.23
C ALA A 128 -1.24 4.13 -17.85
N ALA A 129 -0.16 3.92 -17.11
CA ALA A 129 1.09 3.36 -17.65
C ALA A 129 1.40 1.93 -17.16
N PHE A 130 0.61 1.36 -16.24
CA PHE A 130 0.92 0.07 -15.63
C PHE A 130 -0.16 -0.98 -15.89
N ASP A 131 0.28 -2.14 -16.38
CA ASP A 131 -0.58 -3.31 -16.61
C ASP A 131 -1.05 -3.94 -15.29
N PHE A 132 -0.22 -3.82 -14.25
CA PHE A 132 -0.58 -4.25 -12.90
C PHE A 132 -0.18 -3.21 -11.85
N VAL A 133 -1.14 -2.83 -11.02
CA VAL A 133 -0.96 -1.93 -9.88
C VAL A 133 -1.24 -2.71 -8.60
N PHE A 134 -0.31 -2.69 -7.66
CA PHE A 134 -0.50 -3.27 -6.33
C PHE A 134 -0.45 -2.18 -5.26
N GLU A 135 -1.50 -2.12 -4.45
CA GLU A 135 -1.61 -1.27 -3.27
C GLU A 135 -1.98 -2.14 -2.07
N ALA A 136 -1.23 -2.04 -0.99
CA ALA A 136 -1.57 -2.67 0.27
C ALA A 136 -1.33 -1.70 1.43
N TYR A 137 -2.41 -1.37 2.13
CA TYR A 137 -2.41 -0.60 3.38
C TYR A 137 -1.97 0.87 3.29
N THR A 138 -1.63 1.39 2.10
CA THR A 138 -1.21 2.78 1.92
C THR A 138 -2.39 3.75 2.01
N VAL A 139 -3.50 3.45 1.33
CA VAL A 139 -4.68 4.32 1.32
C VAL A 139 -5.27 4.49 2.73
N GLN A 140 -5.30 3.45 3.52
CA GLN A 140 -5.90 3.44 4.86
C GLN A 140 -5.12 4.21 5.95
N VAL A 141 -3.92 4.72 5.65
CA VAL A 141 -3.11 5.50 6.61
C VAL A 141 -3.13 7.00 6.34
N LEU A 142 -3.87 7.42 5.31
CA LEU A 142 -4.12 8.82 4.99
C LEU A 142 -5.46 9.29 5.55
N PRO A 143 -5.56 10.52 6.07
CA PRO A 143 -6.79 11.04 6.64
C PRO A 143 -7.76 11.58 5.58
N GLY A 144 -9.07 11.51 5.82
CA GLY A 144 -10.12 12.24 5.13
C GLY A 144 -9.98 12.35 3.61
N ASP A 145 -9.94 13.59 3.09
CA ASP A 145 -9.86 13.87 1.64
C ASP A 145 -8.56 13.36 1.00
N ALA A 146 -7.46 13.31 1.75
CA ALA A 146 -6.19 12.77 1.27
C ALA A 146 -6.31 11.27 0.95
N ARG A 147 -7.11 10.51 1.73
CA ARG A 147 -7.40 9.10 1.48
C ARG A 147 -8.12 8.91 0.14
N ALA A 148 -9.18 9.69 -0.09
CA ALA A 148 -9.91 9.64 -1.35
C ALA A 148 -9.04 10.08 -2.54
N ALA A 149 -8.20 11.11 -2.37
CA ALA A 149 -7.26 11.54 -3.40
C ALA A 149 -6.23 10.45 -3.72
N CYS A 150 -5.71 9.76 -2.70
CA CYS A 150 -4.78 8.64 -2.86
C CYS A 150 -5.43 7.49 -3.65
N ALA A 151 -6.65 7.07 -3.28
CA ALA A 151 -7.35 6.00 -4.01
C ALA A 151 -7.57 6.36 -5.49
N ARG A 152 -7.93 7.61 -5.81
CA ARG A 152 -8.07 8.09 -7.19
C ARG A 152 -6.72 8.12 -7.91
N SER A 153 -5.66 8.55 -7.24
CA SER A 153 -4.32 8.56 -7.80
C SER A 153 -3.86 7.15 -8.18
N VAL A 154 -3.99 6.19 -7.24
CA VAL A 154 -3.67 4.77 -7.48
C VAL A 154 -4.47 4.21 -8.66
N ALA A 155 -5.77 4.49 -8.72
CA ALA A 155 -6.63 4.08 -9.83
C ALA A 155 -6.18 4.68 -11.18
N GLY A 156 -5.65 5.91 -11.16
CA GLY A 156 -5.13 6.61 -12.33
C GLY A 156 -3.87 5.98 -12.95
N LEU A 157 -3.13 5.17 -12.20
CA LEU A 157 -1.92 4.49 -12.66
C LEU A 157 -2.23 3.31 -13.61
N VAL A 158 -3.43 2.72 -13.51
CA VAL A 158 -3.81 1.50 -14.24
C VAL A 158 -3.93 1.79 -15.73
N ALA A 159 -3.21 1.08 -16.58
CA ALA A 159 -3.31 1.16 -18.04
C ALA A 159 -4.64 0.60 -18.57
N PRO A 160 -5.08 0.99 -19.79
CA PRO A 160 -6.16 0.26 -20.47
C PRO A 160 -5.83 -1.23 -20.58
N GLY A 161 -6.77 -2.10 -20.20
CA GLY A 161 -6.54 -3.55 -20.08
C GLY A 161 -5.86 -4.00 -18.80
N GLY A 162 -5.34 -3.07 -17.99
CA GLY A 162 -4.62 -3.36 -16.74
C GLY A 162 -5.53 -3.67 -15.56
N LYS A 163 -4.89 -4.10 -14.48
CA LYS A 163 -5.54 -4.49 -13.22
C LYS A 163 -4.95 -3.75 -12.02
N LEU A 164 -5.78 -3.55 -11.00
CA LEU A 164 -5.39 -3.11 -9.66
C LEU A 164 -5.81 -4.16 -8.65
N LEU A 165 -4.89 -4.57 -7.80
CA LEU A 165 -5.17 -5.30 -6.57
C LEU A 165 -4.96 -4.38 -5.39
N ALA A 166 -6.02 -4.12 -4.62
CA ALA A 166 -5.98 -3.29 -3.42
C ALA A 166 -6.31 -4.11 -2.17
N VAL A 167 -5.48 -3.99 -1.15
CA VAL A 167 -5.63 -4.69 0.13
C VAL A 167 -5.73 -3.67 1.26
N ALA A 168 -6.80 -3.73 2.05
CA ALA A 168 -7.01 -2.81 3.16
C ALA A 168 -7.70 -3.49 4.35
N ARG A 169 -7.58 -2.92 5.53
CA ARG A 169 -8.50 -3.21 6.63
C ARG A 169 -9.90 -2.77 6.24
N SER A 170 -10.90 -3.48 6.71
CA SER A 170 -12.29 -3.15 6.43
C SER A 170 -13.09 -2.88 7.70
N ARG A 171 -14.17 -2.12 7.57
CA ARG A 171 -15.19 -1.89 8.61
C ARG A 171 -16.57 -1.78 7.98
N ARG A 172 -17.59 -2.06 8.77
CA ARG A 172 -18.96 -1.78 8.37
C ARG A 172 -19.26 -0.28 8.50
N PRO A 173 -20.18 0.30 7.71
CA PRO A 173 -20.48 1.73 7.78
C PRO A 173 -20.90 2.24 9.16
N GLN A 174 -21.54 1.38 9.97
CA GLN A 174 -21.99 1.73 11.34
C GLN A 174 -20.90 1.60 12.40
N ASP A 175 -19.76 0.98 12.08
CA ASP A 175 -18.65 0.85 13.01
C ASP A 175 -17.89 2.18 13.10
N PRO A 176 -17.34 2.56 14.24
CA PRO A 176 -16.50 3.75 14.35
C PRO A 176 -15.28 3.64 13.45
N GLU A 177 -14.81 4.75 12.91
CA GLU A 177 -13.61 4.80 12.10
C GLU A 177 -12.36 4.33 12.88
N GLY A 178 -12.34 4.60 14.16
CA GLY A 178 -11.26 4.19 15.07
C GLY A 178 -10.01 5.04 14.90
N LEU A 179 -8.87 4.41 15.25
CA LEU A 179 -7.54 5.00 15.14
C LEU A 179 -6.83 4.54 13.85
N MET A 180 -5.86 5.32 13.39
CA MET A 180 -4.97 4.95 12.28
C MET A 180 -4.27 3.60 12.57
N PRO A 181 -4.18 2.69 11.56
CA PRO A 181 -4.71 2.81 10.21
C PRO A 181 -6.23 2.73 10.18
N TRP A 182 -6.87 3.63 9.42
CA TRP A 182 -8.34 3.72 9.34
C TRP A 182 -8.92 2.67 8.39
N PRO A 183 -9.71 1.72 8.89
CA PRO A 183 -10.32 0.70 8.04
C PRO A 183 -11.27 1.33 7.02
N LEU A 184 -11.27 0.83 5.80
CA LEU A 184 -12.17 1.30 4.75
C LEU A 184 -13.56 0.68 4.88
N THR A 185 -14.58 1.45 4.56
CA THR A 185 -15.91 0.92 4.27
C THR A 185 -16.00 0.45 2.82
N ARG A 186 -17.02 -0.35 2.51
CA ARG A 186 -17.30 -0.76 1.12
C ARG A 186 -17.47 0.45 0.19
N ALA A 187 -18.13 1.52 0.63
CA ALA A 187 -18.33 2.72 -0.16
C ALA A 187 -17.01 3.46 -0.46
N GLU A 188 -16.02 3.38 0.42
CA GLU A 188 -14.72 4.02 0.18
C GLU A 188 -13.90 3.29 -0.90
N LEU A 189 -14.20 2.02 -1.23
CA LEU A 189 -13.61 1.35 -2.39
C LEU A 189 -14.06 2.00 -3.72
N ASP A 190 -15.19 2.69 -3.75
CA ASP A 190 -15.65 3.42 -4.93
C ASP A 190 -14.77 4.65 -5.24
N GLU A 191 -13.89 5.06 -4.33
CA GLU A 191 -12.89 6.10 -4.58
C GLU A 191 -11.73 5.62 -5.48
N PHE A 192 -11.52 4.32 -5.64
CA PHE A 192 -10.63 3.79 -6.67
C PHE A 192 -11.27 3.95 -8.04
N ARG A 193 -11.33 5.20 -8.53
CA ARG A 193 -12.02 5.61 -9.75
C ARG A 193 -11.06 6.13 -10.81
N ALA A 194 -11.16 5.54 -12.00
CA ALA A 194 -10.56 6.06 -13.24
C ALA A 194 -11.49 5.72 -14.42
N PRO A 195 -11.41 6.44 -15.53
CA PRO A 195 -12.20 6.11 -16.71
C PRO A 195 -12.02 4.64 -17.12
N GLY A 196 -13.10 3.89 -17.20
CA GLY A 196 -13.10 2.47 -17.57
C GLY A 196 -12.65 1.49 -16.49
N LEU A 197 -12.17 1.94 -15.31
CA LEU A 197 -11.82 1.07 -14.20
C LEU A 197 -13.10 0.64 -13.44
N ALA A 198 -13.25 -0.65 -13.18
CA ALA A 198 -14.37 -1.19 -12.43
C ALA A 198 -13.90 -2.28 -11.44
N LEU A 199 -14.55 -2.35 -10.28
CA LEU A 199 -14.36 -3.45 -9.34
C LEU A 199 -14.89 -4.74 -9.98
N THR A 200 -14.03 -5.73 -10.11
CA THR A 200 -14.33 -7.04 -10.74
C THR A 200 -14.47 -8.16 -9.74
N ALA A 201 -13.75 -8.08 -8.62
CA ALA A 201 -13.89 -9.03 -7.51
C ALA A 201 -13.63 -8.34 -6.17
N LEU A 202 -14.34 -8.79 -5.14
CA LEU A 202 -14.10 -8.38 -3.76
C LEU A 202 -14.19 -9.61 -2.86
N ARG A 203 -13.14 -9.81 -2.09
CA ARG A 203 -13.14 -10.74 -0.98
C ARG A 203 -13.18 -9.96 0.32
N GLU A 204 -14.13 -10.32 1.17
CA GLU A 204 -14.22 -9.86 2.55
C GLU A 204 -13.82 -11.02 3.45
N LEU A 205 -12.82 -10.83 4.27
CA LEU A 205 -12.31 -11.87 5.15
C LEU A 205 -11.95 -11.30 6.51
N VAL A 206 -11.75 -12.17 7.48
CA VAL A 206 -11.34 -11.79 8.82
C VAL A 206 -10.07 -12.55 9.17
N GLU A 207 -8.98 -11.83 9.35
CA GLU A 207 -7.74 -12.42 9.86
C GLU A 207 -7.91 -12.80 11.33
N PRO A 208 -7.46 -13.99 11.73
CA PRO A 208 -7.38 -14.35 13.14
C PRO A 208 -6.49 -13.36 13.91
N GLY A 209 -6.91 -13.03 15.11
CA GLY A 209 -6.17 -12.11 15.99
C GLY A 209 -7.02 -11.74 17.19
N ASP A 210 -6.47 -10.97 18.11
CA ASP A 210 -7.19 -10.42 19.25
C ASP A 210 -7.00 -8.90 19.30
N PRO A 211 -8.00 -8.12 18.87
CA PRO A 211 -9.23 -8.53 18.19
C PRO A 211 -9.00 -9.01 16.73
N PRO A 212 -9.93 -9.81 16.17
CA PRO A 212 -9.89 -10.20 14.76
C PRO A 212 -9.89 -8.98 13.82
N VAL A 213 -9.16 -9.06 12.70
CA VAL A 213 -8.98 -7.93 11.78
C VAL A 213 -9.71 -8.18 10.47
N PRO A 214 -10.84 -7.49 10.22
CA PRO A 214 -11.51 -7.56 8.92
C PRO A 214 -10.67 -6.94 7.80
N ARG A 215 -10.73 -7.53 6.58
CA ARG A 215 -9.98 -7.12 5.40
C ARG A 215 -10.85 -7.08 4.16
N PHE A 216 -10.50 -6.16 3.27
CA PHE A 216 -10.85 -6.20 1.86
C PHE A 216 -9.64 -6.62 1.03
N VAL A 217 -9.88 -7.51 0.08
CA VAL A 217 -8.99 -7.79 -1.05
C VAL A 217 -9.82 -7.52 -2.31
N ALA A 218 -9.56 -6.39 -2.94
CA ALA A 218 -10.36 -5.85 -4.04
C ALA A 218 -9.57 -5.87 -5.35
N GLU A 219 -10.13 -6.52 -6.38
CA GLU A 219 -9.59 -6.52 -7.73
C GLU A 219 -10.40 -5.57 -8.60
N PHE A 220 -9.70 -4.69 -9.31
CA PHE A 220 -10.27 -3.81 -10.32
C PHE A 220 -9.63 -4.12 -11.66
N ALA A 221 -10.39 -3.96 -12.74
CA ALA A 221 -9.89 -4.05 -14.10
C ALA A 221 -10.34 -2.84 -14.92
N ARG A 222 -9.43 -2.35 -15.77
CA ARG A 222 -9.69 -1.23 -16.67
C ARG A 222 -9.94 -1.75 -18.09
N ARG A 223 -11.09 -1.38 -18.66
CA ARG A 223 -11.44 -1.64 -20.07
C ARG A 223 -10.86 -0.59 -20.99
#